data_7bc260ee3a70e244c4606df19ab67965
#
_entry.id   7bc260ee3a70e244c4606df19ab67965
#
_cell.length_a   1.000
_cell.length_b   1.000
_cell.length_c   1.000
_cell.angle_alpha   90.00
_cell.angle_beta   90.00
_cell.angle_gamma   90.00
#
_symmetry.space_group_name_H-M   'P 1'
#
loop_
_entity.id
_entity.type
_entity.pdbx_description
1 polymer ?
#
loop_
_entity_poly.entity_id
_entity_poly.type
_entity_poly.pdbx_seq_one_letter_code
_entity_poly.pdbx_strand_id
1 'polypeptide(L)'
;MRGVVYGTGDTQSRRPGYAHLLFLAIVVLLMLGACGSARTRADMTKARFIARADAICRAAEAKLTDIRQLAAKLGRAPSAPPVLRQEVAAARQATARLESLPEPPGGSEAIDRWLTARTVAATVASDAAEAPAKEAGAAVKDVFEQHDVARARAGRLAREYGLEACGESG
;
A
#
# COMPACT_ATOMS: atom_id res chain seq x y z
N MET A 1 34.33 -16.85 -59.82
CA MET A 1 33.35 -17.94 -59.66
C MET A 1 32.09 -17.36 -59.00
N ARG A 2 31.05 -17.14 -59.79
CA ARG A 2 29.61 -17.45 -59.66
C ARG A 2 29.11 -17.28 -58.23
N GLY A 3 28.36 -16.31 -57.83
CA GLY A 3 27.10 -15.81 -58.37
C GLY A 3 25.93 -16.68 -57.88
N VAL A 4 25.11 -16.27 -56.86
CA VAL A 4 23.69 -16.61 -56.83
C VAL A 4 22.98 -15.51 -56.03
N VAL A 5 22.14 -14.76 -56.73
CA VAL A 5 21.12 -13.84 -56.21
C VAL A 5 19.87 -14.69 -56.01
N TYR A 6 19.29 -14.68 -54.79
CA TYR A 6 17.92 -15.10 -54.56
C TYR A 6 17.14 -13.88 -54.01
N GLY A 7 16.38 -13.28 -54.91
CA GLY A 7 15.29 -12.43 -54.54
C GLY A 7 14.09 -13.29 -54.13
N THR A 8 13.57 -13.05 -52.96
CA THR A 8 12.22 -13.48 -52.58
C THR A 8 11.40 -12.22 -52.28
N GLY A 9 10.55 -11.85 -53.24
CA GLY A 9 9.53 -10.86 -53.07
C GLY A 9 8.45 -11.41 -52.17
N ASP A 10 8.29 -10.81 -51.02
CA ASP A 10 7.15 -11.05 -50.13
C ASP A 10 6.10 -9.97 -50.37
N THR A 11 5.11 -10.32 -51.16
CA THR A 11 3.91 -9.54 -51.40
C THR A 11 3.01 -9.65 -50.15
N GLN A 12 3.26 -8.79 -49.19
CA GLN A 12 2.42 -8.63 -48.01
C GLN A 12 1.09 -7.99 -48.42
N SER A 13 0.13 -8.84 -48.71
CA SER A 13 -1.27 -8.47 -48.95
C SER A 13 -1.84 -7.76 -47.70
N ARG A 14 -1.77 -6.40 -47.70
CA ARG A 14 -2.45 -5.55 -46.74
C ARG A 14 -3.96 -5.69 -46.95
N ARG A 15 -4.63 -6.44 -46.07
CA ARG A 15 -6.09 -6.42 -45.93
C ARG A 15 -6.47 -5.23 -45.05
N PRO A 16 -7.03 -4.12 -45.58
CA PRO A 16 -7.23 -2.88 -44.82
C PRO A 16 -8.47 -2.87 -43.91
N GLY A 17 -9.17 -3.97 -43.76
CA GLY A 17 -10.47 -3.98 -43.09
C GLY A 17 -10.46 -4.20 -41.56
N TYR A 18 -9.45 -4.87 -41.03
CA TYR A 18 -9.46 -5.28 -39.60
C TYR A 18 -8.89 -4.23 -38.64
N ALA A 19 -8.00 -3.35 -39.14
CA ALA A 19 -7.37 -2.33 -38.27
C ALA A 19 -8.38 -1.31 -37.73
N HIS A 20 -9.37 -0.91 -38.53
CA HIS A 20 -10.42 0.03 -38.09
C HIS A 20 -11.40 -0.59 -37.12
N LEU A 21 -11.75 -1.87 -37.30
CA LEU A 21 -12.64 -2.58 -36.36
C LEU A 21 -11.96 -2.84 -35.02
N LEU A 22 -10.66 -3.17 -34.99
CA LEU A 22 -9.87 -3.30 -33.76
C LEU A 22 -9.73 -1.97 -33.02
N PHE A 23 -9.51 -0.87 -33.76
CA PHE A 23 -9.40 0.45 -33.15
C PHE A 23 -10.73 0.91 -32.54
N LEU A 24 -11.85 0.69 -33.23
CA LEU A 24 -13.18 0.97 -32.71
C LEU A 24 -13.51 0.12 -31.47
N ALA A 25 -13.15 -1.15 -31.46
CA ALA A 25 -13.38 -2.03 -30.29
C ALA A 25 -12.58 -1.58 -29.07
N ILE A 26 -11.32 -1.12 -29.24
CA ILE A 26 -10.49 -0.61 -28.15
C ILE A 26 -11.03 0.72 -27.61
N VAL A 27 -11.49 1.63 -28.49
CA VAL A 27 -12.06 2.91 -28.06
C VAL A 27 -13.37 2.69 -27.29
N VAL A 28 -14.22 1.77 -27.72
CA VAL A 28 -15.47 1.42 -26.98
C VAL A 28 -15.16 0.80 -25.62
N LEU A 29 -14.15 -0.08 -25.52
CA LEU A 29 -13.71 -0.66 -24.24
C LEU A 29 -13.16 0.40 -23.29
N LEU A 30 -12.39 1.39 -23.80
CA LEU A 30 -11.87 2.49 -22.99
C LEU A 30 -12.97 3.45 -22.49
N MET A 31 -14.01 3.66 -23.29
CA MET A 31 -15.16 4.50 -22.90
C MET A 31 -16.05 3.84 -21.85
N LEU A 32 -16.17 2.51 -21.84
CA LEU A 32 -16.95 1.76 -20.83
C LEU A 32 -16.23 1.68 -19.47
N GLY A 33 -14.88 1.79 -19.44
CA GLY A 33 -14.09 1.80 -18.21
C GLY A 33 -14.14 3.11 -17.42
N ALA A 34 -14.49 4.24 -18.04
CA ALA A 34 -14.45 5.57 -17.40
C ALA A 34 -15.65 5.87 -16.48
N CYS A 35 -16.74 5.12 -16.54
CA CYS A 35 -17.94 5.37 -15.72
C CYS A 35 -17.92 4.73 -14.32
N GLY A 36 -16.87 3.97 -13.95
CA GLY A 36 -16.81 3.24 -12.66
C GLY A 36 -16.46 4.10 -11.45
N SER A 37 -15.69 5.19 -11.64
CA SER A 37 -15.06 5.88 -10.51
C SER A 37 -15.96 6.88 -9.77
N ALA A 38 -17.00 7.41 -10.41
CA ALA A 38 -17.88 8.40 -9.82
C ALA A 38 -18.92 7.80 -8.85
N ARG A 39 -19.40 6.58 -9.12
CA ARG A 39 -20.39 5.91 -8.28
C ARG A 39 -19.83 5.43 -6.93
N THR A 40 -18.56 5.05 -6.89
CA THR A 40 -17.93 4.54 -5.66
C THR A 40 -17.72 5.60 -4.60
N ARG A 41 -17.57 6.87 -4.97
CA ARG A 41 -17.38 7.98 -4.03
C ARG A 41 -18.70 8.45 -3.40
N ALA A 42 -19.80 8.44 -4.15
CA ALA A 42 -21.11 8.83 -3.66
C ALA A 42 -21.71 7.84 -2.64
N ASP A 43 -21.27 6.58 -2.67
CA ASP A 43 -21.77 5.50 -1.81
C ASP A 43 -20.92 5.24 -0.55
N MET A 44 -19.81 5.95 -0.33
CA MET A 44 -18.97 5.76 0.84
C MET A 44 -19.54 6.55 2.02
N THR A 45 -20.21 5.85 2.91
CA THR A 45 -20.63 6.41 4.21
C THR A 45 -19.48 6.31 5.23
N LYS A 46 -19.52 7.14 6.29
CA LYS A 46 -18.56 7.05 7.40
C LYS A 46 -18.51 5.63 7.98
N ALA A 47 -19.65 5.00 8.21
CA ALA A 47 -19.73 3.63 8.73
C ALA A 47 -19.07 2.60 7.81
N ARG A 48 -19.27 2.71 6.49
CA ARG A 48 -18.61 1.83 5.50
C ARG A 48 -17.10 2.06 5.45
N PHE A 49 -16.66 3.32 5.56
CA PHE A 49 -15.23 3.63 5.63
C PHE A 49 -14.60 2.99 6.86
N ILE A 50 -15.18 3.19 8.05
CA ILE A 50 -14.73 2.60 9.31
C ILE A 50 -14.62 1.08 9.18
N ALA A 51 -15.69 0.41 8.73
CA ALA A 51 -15.69 -1.04 8.59
C ALA A 51 -14.57 -1.57 7.67
N ARG A 52 -14.31 -0.88 6.54
CA ARG A 52 -13.26 -1.24 5.60
C ARG A 52 -11.86 -0.94 6.14
N ALA A 53 -11.67 0.22 6.76
CA ALA A 53 -10.40 0.59 7.35
C ALA A 53 -10.02 -0.36 8.49
N ASP A 54 -10.94 -0.67 9.40
CA ASP A 54 -10.72 -1.61 10.49
C ASP A 54 -10.44 -3.04 9.98
N ALA A 55 -11.06 -3.46 8.89
CA ALA A 55 -10.73 -4.74 8.26
C ALA A 55 -9.28 -4.76 7.73
N ILE A 56 -8.80 -3.66 7.14
CA ILE A 56 -7.40 -3.54 6.70
C ILE A 56 -6.46 -3.56 7.90
N CYS A 57 -6.77 -2.84 8.99
CA CYS A 57 -5.95 -2.81 10.18
C CYS A 57 -5.86 -4.19 10.86
N ARG A 58 -6.98 -4.91 11.00
CA ARG A 58 -6.97 -6.30 11.52
C ARG A 58 -6.14 -7.24 10.65
N ALA A 59 -6.24 -7.13 9.33
CA ALA A 59 -5.43 -7.96 8.44
C ALA A 59 -3.93 -7.64 8.53
N ALA A 60 -3.58 -6.36 8.73
CA ALA A 60 -2.21 -5.95 8.95
C ALA A 60 -1.67 -6.49 10.28
N GLU A 61 -2.43 -6.42 11.37
CA GLU A 61 -2.02 -6.94 12.68
C GLU A 61 -1.83 -8.46 12.66
N ALA A 62 -2.73 -9.19 12.01
CA ALA A 62 -2.57 -10.62 11.80
C ALA A 62 -1.25 -10.93 11.07
N LYS A 63 -0.93 -10.18 10.01
CA LYS A 63 0.33 -10.35 9.27
C LYS A 63 1.56 -10.03 10.10
N LEU A 64 1.52 -8.99 10.95
CA LEU A 64 2.60 -8.67 11.88
C LEU A 64 2.80 -9.79 12.91
N THR A 65 1.72 -10.34 13.41
CA THR A 65 1.76 -11.50 14.34
C THR A 65 2.42 -12.71 13.67
N ASP A 66 2.06 -13.02 12.42
CA ASP A 66 2.66 -14.12 11.67
C ASP A 66 4.17 -13.91 11.45
N ILE A 67 4.60 -12.68 11.13
CA ILE A 67 6.02 -12.33 10.97
C ILE A 67 6.78 -12.59 12.29
N ARG A 68 6.25 -12.13 13.41
CA ARG A 68 6.86 -12.31 14.74
C ARG A 68 6.94 -13.79 15.16
N GLN A 69 5.88 -14.54 14.91
CA GLN A 69 5.84 -15.98 15.20
C GLN A 69 6.86 -16.74 14.36
N LEU A 70 6.97 -16.42 13.07
CA LEU A 70 7.97 -17.03 12.20
C LEU A 70 9.39 -16.67 12.64
N ALA A 71 9.64 -15.41 13.01
CA ALA A 71 10.93 -14.98 13.55
C ALA A 71 11.30 -15.75 14.82
N ALA A 72 10.36 -15.92 15.75
CA ALA A 72 10.56 -16.68 16.97
C ALA A 72 10.87 -18.16 16.68
N LYS A 73 10.15 -18.81 15.75
CA LYS A 73 10.45 -20.18 15.32
C LYS A 73 11.85 -20.35 14.72
N LEU A 74 12.37 -19.29 14.09
CA LEU A 74 13.71 -19.27 13.52
C LEU A 74 14.80 -18.80 14.51
N GLY A 75 14.45 -18.60 15.78
CA GLY A 75 15.37 -18.11 16.82
C GLY A 75 15.83 -16.67 16.59
N ARG A 76 15.06 -15.86 15.85
CA ARG A 76 15.39 -14.46 15.56
C ARG A 76 14.73 -13.54 16.57
N ALA A 77 15.49 -12.55 17.05
CA ALA A 77 14.93 -11.51 17.89
C ALA A 77 13.90 -10.67 17.09
N PRO A 78 12.79 -10.19 17.71
CA PRO A 78 11.83 -9.29 17.06
C PRO A 78 12.48 -8.01 16.53
N SER A 79 13.52 -7.51 17.21
CA SER A 79 14.32 -6.33 16.82
C SER A 79 15.37 -6.63 15.74
N ALA A 80 15.46 -7.87 15.24
CA ALA A 80 16.42 -8.18 14.18
C ALA A 80 16.08 -7.41 12.89
N PRO A 81 17.07 -6.78 12.22
CA PRO A 81 16.82 -5.94 11.04
C PRO A 81 15.97 -6.62 9.94
N PRO A 82 16.13 -7.90 9.60
CA PRO A 82 15.28 -8.55 8.61
C PRO A 82 13.82 -8.70 9.07
N VAL A 83 13.56 -8.81 10.38
CA VAL A 83 12.19 -8.87 10.92
C VAL A 83 11.56 -7.48 10.85
N LEU A 84 12.26 -6.46 11.34
CA LEU A 84 11.79 -5.06 11.28
C LEU A 84 11.47 -4.62 9.86
N ARG A 85 12.32 -4.94 8.87
CA ARG A 85 12.04 -4.62 7.47
C ARG A 85 10.75 -5.26 6.95
N GLN A 86 10.45 -6.49 7.37
CA GLN A 86 9.19 -7.16 6.99
C GLN A 86 7.98 -6.49 7.66
N GLU A 87 8.09 -6.10 8.93
CA GLU A 87 7.04 -5.38 9.64
C GLU A 87 6.78 -4.00 9.01
N VAL A 88 7.83 -3.25 8.70
CA VAL A 88 7.72 -1.95 7.99
C VAL A 88 7.05 -2.12 6.62
N ALA A 89 7.43 -3.13 5.85
CA ALA A 89 6.81 -3.41 4.56
C ALA A 89 5.30 -3.73 4.71
N ALA A 90 4.93 -4.52 5.72
CA ALA A 90 3.52 -4.82 6.01
C ALA A 90 2.74 -3.56 6.43
N ALA A 91 3.31 -2.71 7.28
CA ALA A 91 2.70 -1.45 7.72
C ALA A 91 2.50 -0.49 6.54
N ARG A 92 3.51 -0.31 5.68
CA ARG A 92 3.41 0.51 4.47
C ARG A 92 2.34 -0.01 3.50
N GLN A 93 2.26 -1.33 3.31
CA GLN A 93 1.22 -1.92 2.47
C GLN A 93 -0.18 -1.66 3.02
N ALA A 94 -0.36 -1.75 4.34
CA ALA A 94 -1.64 -1.43 4.97
C ALA A 94 -1.99 0.05 4.79
N THR A 95 -1.04 0.96 5.01
CA THR A 95 -1.24 2.41 4.82
C THR A 95 -1.64 2.74 3.38
N ALA A 96 -0.95 2.18 2.38
CA ALA A 96 -1.31 2.37 0.97
C ALA A 96 -2.74 1.88 0.64
N ARG A 97 -3.19 0.78 1.26
CA ARG A 97 -4.58 0.31 1.12
C ARG A 97 -5.58 1.26 1.77
N LEU A 98 -5.26 1.83 2.93
CA LEU A 98 -6.09 2.81 3.60
C LEU A 98 -6.22 4.09 2.78
N GLU A 99 -5.12 4.59 2.21
CA GLU A 99 -5.09 5.75 1.31
C GLU A 99 -5.90 5.53 0.02
N SER A 100 -6.03 4.29 -0.43
CA SER A 100 -6.84 3.94 -1.60
C SER A 100 -8.34 3.88 -1.33
N LEU A 101 -8.79 3.94 -0.08
CA LEU A 101 -10.20 3.94 0.25
C LEU A 101 -10.85 5.28 -0.16
N PRO A 102 -12.01 5.24 -0.82
CA PRO A 102 -12.77 6.46 -1.06
C PRO A 102 -13.15 7.11 0.27
N GLU A 103 -12.91 8.39 0.39
CA GLU A 103 -13.26 9.16 1.60
C GLU A 103 -14.76 9.41 1.69
N PRO A 104 -15.35 9.32 2.89
CA PRO A 104 -16.73 9.70 3.10
C PRO A 104 -16.88 11.23 3.09
N PRO A 105 -18.05 11.75 2.71
CA PRO A 105 -18.31 13.18 2.76
C PRO A 105 -18.04 13.77 4.16
N GLY A 106 -17.30 14.88 4.21
CA GLY A 106 -16.97 15.59 5.46
C GLY A 106 -15.93 14.92 6.36
N GLY A 107 -15.31 13.84 5.91
CA GLY A 107 -14.31 13.10 6.70
C GLY A 107 -12.85 13.39 6.37
N SER A 108 -12.57 14.08 5.27
CA SER A 108 -11.23 14.20 4.69
C SER A 108 -10.16 14.69 5.67
N GLU A 109 -10.39 15.82 6.34
CA GLU A 109 -9.39 16.42 7.24
C GLU A 109 -8.97 15.48 8.39
N ALA A 110 -9.92 14.78 9.01
CA ALA A 110 -9.62 13.85 10.10
C ALA A 110 -8.88 12.61 9.59
N ILE A 111 -9.28 12.11 8.43
CA ILE A 111 -8.63 10.96 7.75
C ILE A 111 -7.22 11.34 7.34
N ASP A 112 -7.02 12.50 6.72
CA ASP A 112 -5.70 12.98 6.31
C ASP A 112 -4.73 13.13 7.47
N ARG A 113 -5.20 13.71 8.60
CA ARG A 113 -4.39 13.82 9.82
C ARG A 113 -3.99 12.45 10.36
N TRP A 114 -4.91 11.51 10.36
CA TRP A 114 -4.65 10.14 10.81
C TRP A 114 -3.67 9.42 9.87
N LEU A 115 -3.89 9.43 8.55
CA LEU A 115 -3.01 8.82 7.56
C LEU A 115 -1.60 9.43 7.59
N THR A 116 -1.51 10.75 7.73
CA THR A 116 -0.21 11.44 7.91
C THR A 116 0.52 10.92 9.16
N ALA A 117 -0.16 10.78 10.29
CA ALA A 117 0.45 10.26 11.50
C ALA A 117 0.93 8.79 11.34
N ARG A 118 0.17 7.96 10.61
CA ARG A 118 0.59 6.59 10.28
C ARG A 118 1.83 6.55 9.38
N THR A 119 1.87 7.41 8.38
CA THR A 119 3.02 7.52 7.47
C THR A 119 4.28 7.94 8.23
N VAL A 120 4.16 8.91 9.15
CA VAL A 120 5.28 9.30 10.02
C VAL A 120 5.76 8.11 10.87
N ALA A 121 4.85 7.36 11.49
CA ALA A 121 5.24 6.18 12.27
C ALA A 121 5.96 5.12 11.42
N ALA A 122 5.47 4.85 10.20
CA ALA A 122 6.09 3.92 9.27
C ALA A 122 7.48 4.40 8.78
N THR A 123 7.68 5.71 8.62
CA THR A 123 8.98 6.29 8.24
C THR A 123 9.99 6.11 9.37
N VAL A 124 9.63 6.48 10.60
CA VAL A 124 10.52 6.31 11.77
C VAL A 124 10.88 4.84 11.99
N ALA A 125 9.91 3.91 11.81
CA ALA A 125 10.19 2.48 11.88
C ALA A 125 11.17 2.01 10.78
N SER A 126 11.07 2.60 9.58
CA SER A 126 12.01 2.29 8.49
C SER A 126 13.44 2.75 8.81
N ASP A 127 13.58 3.96 9.35
CA ASP A 127 14.87 4.50 9.73
C ASP A 127 15.53 3.61 10.81
N ALA A 128 14.73 3.13 11.78
CA ALA A 128 15.18 2.17 12.77
C ALA A 128 15.64 0.83 12.16
N ALA A 129 14.94 0.34 11.13
CA ALA A 129 15.29 -0.93 10.46
C ALA A 129 16.55 -0.83 9.58
N GLU A 130 16.91 0.38 9.15
CA GLU A 130 18.07 0.67 8.30
C GLU A 130 19.30 1.14 9.10
N ALA A 131 19.12 1.48 10.38
CA ALA A 131 20.21 1.95 11.23
C ALA A 131 21.35 0.91 11.31
N PRO A 132 22.63 1.34 11.17
CA PRO A 132 23.76 0.44 11.26
C PRO A 132 23.82 -0.23 12.62
N ALA A 133 24.02 -1.55 12.65
CA ALA A 133 24.10 -2.32 13.90
C ALA A 133 25.21 -1.83 14.87
N LYS A 134 26.17 -1.05 14.37
CA LYS A 134 27.26 -0.47 15.15
C LYS A 134 26.89 0.80 15.92
N GLU A 135 25.80 1.47 15.52
CA GLU A 135 25.30 2.69 16.18
C GLU A 135 24.22 2.36 17.23
N ALA A 136 24.10 1.09 17.62
CA ALA A 136 23.03 0.52 18.43
C ALA A 136 22.99 0.98 19.93
N GLY A 137 23.48 2.20 20.22
CA GLY A 137 23.40 2.78 21.54
C GLY A 137 22.19 3.70 21.74
N ALA A 138 22.46 4.93 22.22
CA ALA A 138 21.44 5.93 22.54
C ALA A 138 20.58 6.32 21.32
N ALA A 139 21.17 6.42 20.12
CA ALA A 139 20.46 6.82 18.92
C ALA A 139 19.32 5.86 18.54
N VAL A 140 19.52 4.55 18.73
CA VAL A 140 18.48 3.55 18.46
C VAL A 140 17.33 3.66 19.47
N LYS A 141 17.64 3.94 20.74
CA LYS A 141 16.62 4.15 21.77
C LYS A 141 15.75 5.36 21.42
N ASP A 142 16.35 6.48 21.02
CA ASP A 142 15.62 7.69 20.66
C ASP A 142 14.69 7.46 19.44
N VAL A 143 15.12 6.68 18.46
CA VAL A 143 14.28 6.32 17.30
C VAL A 143 13.09 5.44 17.72
N PHE A 144 13.28 4.48 18.61
CA PHE A 144 12.16 3.67 19.12
C PHE A 144 11.18 4.51 19.94
N GLU A 145 11.64 5.44 20.78
CA GLU A 145 10.77 6.37 21.51
C GLU A 145 9.96 7.27 20.54
N GLN A 146 10.59 7.78 19.49
CA GLN A 146 9.91 8.56 18.45
C GLN A 146 8.86 7.71 17.71
N HIS A 147 9.17 6.46 17.41
CA HIS A 147 8.23 5.53 16.79
C HIS A 147 7.01 5.31 17.69
N ASP A 148 7.22 5.05 18.99
CA ASP A 148 6.12 4.81 19.93
C ASP A 148 5.22 6.05 20.09
N VAL A 149 5.82 7.24 20.14
CA VAL A 149 5.07 8.52 20.16
C VAL A 149 4.25 8.70 18.88
N ALA A 150 4.83 8.41 17.71
CA ALA A 150 4.13 8.54 16.43
C ALA A 150 2.98 7.52 16.31
N ARG A 151 3.21 6.27 16.74
CA ARG A 151 2.17 5.24 16.81
C ARG A 151 1.04 5.63 17.73
N ALA A 152 1.34 6.05 18.96
CA ALA A 152 0.35 6.47 19.93
C ALA A 152 -0.50 7.63 19.40
N ARG A 153 0.11 8.58 18.66
CA ARG A 153 -0.62 9.67 17.99
C ARG A 153 -1.56 9.14 16.92
N ALA A 154 -1.09 8.24 16.05
CA ALA A 154 -1.93 7.64 15.02
C ALA A 154 -3.11 6.88 15.63
N GLY A 155 -2.87 6.09 16.69
CA GLY A 155 -3.91 5.35 17.39
C GLY A 155 -4.96 6.25 18.04
N ARG A 156 -4.56 7.38 18.64
CA ARG A 156 -5.53 8.37 19.19
C ARG A 156 -6.41 8.95 18.07
N LEU A 157 -5.82 9.41 16.98
CA LEU A 157 -6.56 9.98 15.85
C LEU A 157 -7.53 8.98 15.23
N ALA A 158 -7.14 7.71 15.15
CA ALA A 158 -8.01 6.63 14.70
C ALA A 158 -9.24 6.49 15.61
N ARG A 159 -9.04 6.40 16.92
CA ARG A 159 -10.14 6.29 17.89
C ARG A 159 -11.05 7.53 17.90
N GLU A 160 -10.51 8.74 17.79
CA GLU A 160 -11.28 9.97 17.66
C GLU A 160 -12.20 9.96 16.45
N TYR A 161 -11.77 9.32 15.36
CA TYR A 161 -12.60 9.15 14.17
C TYR A 161 -13.62 8.01 14.29
N GLY A 162 -13.42 7.07 15.21
CA GLY A 162 -14.23 5.87 15.44
C GLY A 162 -13.66 4.59 14.84
N LEU A 163 -12.37 4.57 14.49
CA LEU A 163 -11.65 3.41 13.99
C LEU A 163 -11.12 2.61 15.20
N GLU A 164 -11.75 1.50 15.53
CA GLU A 164 -11.40 0.69 16.70
C GLU A 164 -10.12 -0.13 16.45
N ALA A 165 -10.14 -0.99 15.45
CA ALA A 165 -8.99 -1.87 15.17
C ALA A 165 -7.73 -1.09 14.75
N CYS A 166 -7.89 0.01 14.01
CA CYS A 166 -6.77 0.87 13.68
C CYS A 166 -6.26 1.66 14.90
N GLY A 167 -7.10 1.89 15.89
CA GLY A 167 -6.74 2.54 17.15
C GLY A 167 -5.99 1.63 18.12
N GLU A 168 -6.21 0.32 18.08
CA GLU A 168 -5.50 -0.68 18.89
C GLU A 168 -4.10 -0.97 18.35
N SER A 169 -3.93 -0.92 17.03
CA SER A 169 -2.65 -1.16 16.36
C SER A 169 -1.73 0.07 16.30
N GLY A 170 -2.15 1.17 16.92
CA GLY A 170 -1.43 2.44 17.01
C GLY A 170 -0.46 2.52 18.19
#